data_92cbaa3fb21e77b8870a45bbc0a76a6e
#
_entry.id   92cbaa3fb21e77b8870a45bbc0a76a6e
#
_cell.length_a   1.000
_cell.length_b   1.000
_cell.length_c   1.000
_cell.angle_alpha   90.00
_cell.angle_beta   90.00
_cell.angle_gamma   90.00
#
_symmetry.space_group_name_H-M   'P 1'
#
loop_
_entity.id
_entity.type
_entity.pdbx_description
1 polymer ?
#
loop_
_entity_poly.entity_id
_entity_poly.type
_entity_poly.pdbx_seq_one_letter_code
_entity_poly.pdbx_strand_id
1 'polypeptide(L)'
;MCSLSNEITHPTIDVDTVMAKINDDSVRLIDVRREEEYNQGHIPNAVNLPLASLLSCDSPESAVKLFEEMGIGDSTEVVVYDDTFGALASRIAWTLQYIGHKNVALLEVTYSQWKELGLKTNTEKPNVKSVNHSLNLNSDIMATAEYLENAKEKDNVVLIDNRERLNYLEQHIPGSINIPYRTLAMDGKILRTKESMKSLLKNRGISENAEIITYCGSVGTLSGLAYYALKSIGIPNVKLYVNSFKEWKKLEKPIGKQENAAYWDLSAD
;
A
#
# COMPACT_ATOMS: atom_id res chain seq x y z
N MET A 1 28.42 0.43 -23.23
CA MET A 1 28.12 -0.13 -21.90
C MET A 1 26.71 0.28 -21.59
N CYS A 2 25.72 -0.62 -21.72
CA CYS A 2 24.36 -0.35 -21.27
C CYS A 2 24.39 -0.32 -19.75
N SER A 3 24.09 0.84 -19.15
CA SER A 3 23.74 0.90 -17.74
C SER A 3 22.43 0.11 -17.59
N LEU A 4 22.49 -1.02 -16.91
CA LEU A 4 21.30 -1.68 -16.40
C LEU A 4 20.63 -0.64 -15.49
N SER A 5 19.49 -0.11 -15.91
CA SER A 5 18.65 0.73 -15.06
C SER A 5 18.23 -0.12 -13.87
N ASN A 6 18.71 0.25 -12.68
CA ASN A 6 18.31 -0.36 -11.39
C ASN A 6 16.91 0.08 -10.98
N GLU A 7 15.95 0.11 -11.91
CA GLU A 7 14.57 0.46 -11.59
C GLU A 7 13.94 -0.68 -10.78
N ILE A 8 13.33 -0.35 -9.65
CA ILE A 8 12.47 -1.29 -8.91
C ILE A 8 11.26 -1.59 -9.81
N THR A 9 11.28 -2.76 -10.46
CA THR A 9 10.20 -3.18 -11.36
C THR A 9 9.09 -3.95 -10.64
N HIS A 10 9.31 -4.30 -9.36
CA HIS A 10 8.37 -5.11 -8.56
C HIS A 10 7.79 -4.31 -7.40
N PRO A 11 6.50 -4.50 -7.10
CA PRO A 11 5.80 -3.83 -5.98
C PRO A 11 6.37 -4.17 -4.59
N THR A 12 7.09 -5.30 -4.47
CA THR A 12 7.78 -5.72 -3.24
C THR A 12 9.24 -6.02 -3.52
N ILE A 13 10.06 -5.90 -2.49
CA ILE A 13 11.49 -6.20 -2.52
C ILE A 13 11.83 -7.16 -1.38
N ASP A 14 12.67 -8.16 -1.66
CA ASP A 14 13.10 -9.14 -0.67
C ASP A 14 14.22 -8.62 0.22
N VAL A 15 14.42 -9.32 1.34
CA VAL A 15 15.40 -8.97 2.38
C VAL A 15 16.84 -8.98 1.84
N ASP A 16 17.19 -9.97 1.02
CA ASP A 16 18.57 -10.12 0.51
C ASP A 16 18.93 -8.96 -0.40
N THR A 17 17.99 -8.54 -1.27
CA THR A 17 18.16 -7.38 -2.15
C THR A 17 18.32 -6.09 -1.34
N VAL A 18 17.53 -5.90 -0.28
CA VAL A 18 17.68 -4.73 0.61
C VAL A 18 19.01 -4.76 1.33
N MET A 19 19.43 -5.91 1.87
CA MET A 19 20.73 -6.06 2.54
C MET A 19 21.91 -5.74 1.62
N ALA A 20 21.83 -6.10 0.34
CA ALA A 20 22.86 -5.76 -0.65
C ALA A 20 22.96 -4.25 -0.93
N LYS A 21 21.85 -3.53 -0.78
CA LYS A 21 21.73 -2.10 -1.09
C LYS A 21 21.69 -1.18 0.13
N ILE A 22 21.72 -1.71 1.35
CA ILE A 22 21.45 -0.95 2.59
C ILE A 22 22.42 0.21 2.85
N ASN A 23 23.61 0.17 2.26
CA ASN A 23 24.62 1.22 2.34
C ASN A 23 24.76 2.04 1.04
N ASP A 24 23.84 1.86 0.10
CA ASP A 24 23.85 2.61 -1.16
C ASP A 24 23.06 3.91 -0.98
N ASP A 25 23.70 5.05 -1.19
CA ASP A 25 23.09 6.38 -1.08
C ASP A 25 21.97 6.62 -2.10
N SER A 26 21.88 5.82 -3.16
CA SER A 26 20.79 5.86 -4.14
C SER A 26 19.50 5.20 -3.63
N VAL A 27 19.55 4.45 -2.54
CA VAL A 27 18.42 3.77 -1.93
C VAL A 27 18.00 4.48 -0.64
N ARG A 28 16.73 4.76 -0.50
CA ARG A 28 16.13 5.32 0.71
C ARG A 28 15.16 4.34 1.34
N LEU A 29 15.47 3.91 2.57
CA LEU A 29 14.53 3.13 3.38
C LEU A 29 13.67 4.08 4.20
N ILE A 30 12.35 3.82 4.24
CA ILE A 30 11.38 4.58 5.05
C ILE A 30 10.77 3.65 6.09
N ASP A 31 10.97 3.99 7.37
CA ASP A 31 10.29 3.38 8.51
C ASP A 31 9.00 4.17 8.82
N VAL A 32 7.84 3.53 8.66
CA VAL A 32 6.52 4.18 8.85
C VAL A 32 6.00 4.03 10.28
N ARG A 33 6.73 3.35 11.16
CA ARG A 33 6.37 3.20 12.57
C ARG A 33 6.42 4.55 13.31
N ARG A 34 5.87 4.57 14.50
CA ARG A 34 5.92 5.76 15.37
C ARG A 34 7.38 6.13 15.68
N GLU A 35 7.63 7.41 15.92
CA GLU A 35 8.97 7.91 16.20
C GLU A 35 9.60 7.23 17.43
N GLU A 36 8.81 6.94 18.47
CA GLU A 36 9.29 6.25 19.67
C GLU A 36 9.77 4.83 19.34
N GLU A 37 9.08 4.11 18.47
CA GLU A 37 9.45 2.76 18.04
C GLU A 37 10.69 2.78 17.14
N TYR A 38 10.78 3.75 16.22
CA TYR A 38 11.95 3.99 15.39
C TYR A 38 13.21 4.31 16.23
N ASN A 39 13.09 5.18 17.22
CA ASN A 39 14.20 5.56 18.10
C ASN A 39 14.70 4.41 18.97
N GLN A 40 13.88 3.40 19.27
CA GLN A 40 14.29 2.18 19.97
C GLN A 40 15.09 1.22 19.07
N GLY A 41 14.98 1.34 17.78
CA GLY A 41 15.72 0.57 16.79
C GLY A 41 14.98 0.52 15.44
N HIS A 42 15.75 0.60 14.37
CA HIS A 42 15.27 0.58 12.99
C HIS A 42 16.28 -0.11 12.06
N ILE A 43 15.88 -0.39 10.82
CA ILE A 43 16.80 -0.90 9.79
C ILE A 43 17.86 0.18 9.52
N PRO A 44 19.16 -0.16 9.48
CA PRO A 44 20.21 0.82 9.26
C PRO A 44 19.94 1.70 8.03
N ASN A 45 20.27 3.00 8.12
CA ASN A 45 20.04 4.02 7.10
C ASN A 45 18.56 4.33 6.77
N ALA A 46 17.60 3.77 7.50
CA ALA A 46 16.21 4.16 7.33
C ALA A 46 15.93 5.56 7.91
N VAL A 47 15.10 6.33 7.22
CA VAL A 47 14.49 7.56 7.72
C VAL A 47 13.11 7.24 8.32
N ASN A 48 12.68 8.00 9.31
CA ASN A 48 11.35 7.80 9.90
C ASN A 48 10.30 8.72 9.26
N LEU A 49 9.22 8.13 8.78
CA LEU A 49 8.04 8.86 8.29
C LEU A 49 6.77 8.24 8.84
N PRO A 50 6.33 8.59 10.05
CA PRO A 50 5.04 8.18 10.56
C PRO A 50 3.90 8.60 9.62
N LEU A 51 2.92 7.71 9.41
CA LEU A 51 1.80 7.98 8.50
C LEU A 51 1.08 9.29 8.84
N ALA A 52 1.00 9.65 10.13
CA ALA A 52 0.38 10.90 10.56
C ALA A 52 1.03 12.15 9.92
N SER A 53 2.34 12.14 9.72
CA SER A 53 3.07 13.23 9.05
C SER A 53 2.65 13.38 7.60
N LEU A 54 2.48 12.28 6.87
CA LEU A 54 1.95 12.33 5.50
C LEU A 54 0.49 12.79 5.47
N LEU A 55 -0.35 12.32 6.42
CA LEU A 55 -1.77 12.69 6.47
C LEU A 55 -2.00 14.15 6.90
N SER A 56 -0.99 14.84 7.41
CA SER A 56 -1.04 16.28 7.69
C SER A 56 -0.75 17.15 6.46
N CYS A 57 -0.26 16.55 5.37
CA CYS A 57 -0.11 17.25 4.09
C CYS A 57 -1.49 17.57 3.52
N ASP A 58 -1.70 18.82 3.14
CA ASP A 58 -2.98 19.33 2.61
C ASP A 58 -3.04 19.32 1.07
N SER A 59 -1.91 19.07 0.42
CA SER A 59 -1.80 19.07 -1.03
C SER A 59 -0.70 18.09 -1.51
N PRO A 60 -0.70 17.70 -2.80
CA PRO A 60 0.39 16.93 -3.39
C PRO A 60 1.75 17.63 -3.29
N GLU A 61 1.79 18.96 -3.40
CA GLU A 61 3.01 19.76 -3.29
C GLU A 61 3.61 19.69 -1.88
N SER A 62 2.77 19.71 -0.83
CA SER A 62 3.24 19.54 0.55
C SER A 62 3.77 18.13 0.80
N ALA A 63 3.17 17.11 0.17
CA ALA A 63 3.69 15.75 0.22
C ALA A 63 5.06 15.63 -0.50
N VAL A 64 5.23 16.28 -1.66
CA VAL A 64 6.52 16.34 -2.35
C VAL A 64 7.60 16.93 -1.46
N LYS A 65 7.36 18.09 -0.84
CA LYS A 65 8.32 18.73 0.08
C LYS A 65 8.73 17.80 1.24
N LEU A 66 7.76 17.08 1.81
CA LEU A 66 8.02 16.12 2.86
C LEU A 66 8.99 15.02 2.40
N PHE A 67 8.83 14.51 1.18
CA PHE A 67 9.72 13.51 0.62
C PHE A 67 11.09 14.09 0.22
N GLU A 68 11.14 15.31 -0.31
CA GLU A 68 12.39 16.01 -0.62
C GLU A 68 13.28 16.16 0.63
N GLU A 69 12.69 16.53 1.77
CA GLU A 69 13.41 16.63 3.06
C GLU A 69 13.97 15.30 3.55
N MET A 70 13.40 14.19 3.09
CA MET A 70 13.88 12.82 3.36
C MET A 70 14.89 12.31 2.33
N GLY A 71 15.35 13.16 1.42
CA GLY A 71 16.32 12.81 0.38
C GLY A 71 15.74 11.92 -0.71
N ILE A 72 14.44 12.05 -1.01
CA ILE A 72 13.76 11.29 -2.06
C ILE A 72 13.56 12.22 -3.26
N GLY A 73 14.41 12.06 -4.26
CA GLY A 73 14.34 12.71 -5.57
C GLY A 73 13.82 11.76 -6.65
N ASP A 74 13.70 12.25 -7.88
CA ASP A 74 13.11 11.51 -9.01
C ASP A 74 13.76 10.15 -9.30
N SER A 75 15.06 10.00 -9.05
CA SER A 75 15.83 8.78 -9.31
C SER A 75 16.10 7.91 -8.08
N THR A 76 15.67 8.33 -6.89
CA THR A 76 15.90 7.58 -5.66
C THR A 76 15.12 6.27 -5.68
N GLU A 77 15.75 5.15 -5.37
CA GLU A 77 15.04 3.92 -5.07
C GLU A 77 14.48 3.98 -3.66
N VAL A 78 13.18 3.75 -3.49
CA VAL A 78 12.53 3.84 -2.18
C VAL A 78 12.03 2.48 -1.75
N VAL A 79 12.39 2.09 -0.54
CA VAL A 79 11.86 0.89 0.11
C VAL A 79 11.13 1.30 1.39
N VAL A 80 9.87 0.93 1.49
CA VAL A 80 9.01 1.32 2.61
C VAL A 80 8.66 0.10 3.45
N TYR A 81 8.78 0.21 4.77
CA TYR A 81 8.41 -0.85 5.70
C TYR A 81 7.69 -0.33 6.94
N ASP A 82 6.96 -1.21 7.59
CA ASP A 82 6.27 -0.97 8.85
C ASP A 82 6.30 -2.22 9.76
N ASP A 83 5.47 -2.21 10.80
CA ASP A 83 5.22 -3.38 11.65
C ASP A 83 3.72 -3.73 11.71
N THR A 84 2.96 -3.30 10.69
CA THR A 84 1.51 -3.49 10.55
C THR A 84 1.16 -4.21 9.23
N PHE A 85 1.87 -5.28 8.94
CA PHE A 85 1.68 -6.13 7.74
C PHE A 85 1.89 -5.41 6.40
N GLY A 86 2.58 -4.27 6.37
CA GLY A 86 2.74 -3.45 5.18
C GLY A 86 1.57 -2.49 4.92
N ALA A 87 0.57 -2.41 5.80
CA ALA A 87 -0.61 -1.57 5.58
C ALA A 87 -0.28 -0.06 5.63
N LEU A 88 0.53 0.38 6.60
CA LEU A 88 0.95 1.78 6.68
C LEU A 88 1.99 2.08 5.58
N ALA A 89 2.93 1.17 5.36
CA ALA A 89 3.94 1.27 4.32
C ALA A 89 3.31 1.43 2.93
N SER A 90 2.27 0.64 2.62
CA SER A 90 1.59 0.71 1.34
C SER A 90 0.94 2.07 1.07
N ARG A 91 0.44 2.74 2.11
CA ARG A 91 -0.15 4.08 1.95
C ARG A 91 0.91 5.14 1.61
N ILE A 92 2.08 5.07 2.23
CA ILE A 92 3.22 5.94 1.90
C ILE A 92 3.70 5.66 0.46
N ALA A 93 3.95 4.39 0.14
CA ALA A 93 4.42 3.98 -1.17
C ALA A 93 3.43 4.34 -2.30
N TRP A 94 2.12 4.18 -2.06
CA TRP A 94 1.09 4.60 -3.00
C TRP A 94 1.10 6.12 -3.22
N THR A 95 1.33 6.91 -2.15
CA THR A 95 1.40 8.38 -2.30
C THR A 95 2.60 8.78 -3.16
N LEU A 96 3.74 8.13 -2.98
CA LEU A 96 4.90 8.33 -3.86
C LEU A 96 4.55 8.04 -5.32
N GLN A 97 3.89 6.92 -5.61
CA GLN A 97 3.43 6.62 -6.99
C GLN A 97 2.41 7.64 -7.50
N TYR A 98 1.53 8.13 -6.64
CA TYR A 98 0.53 9.13 -7.02
C TYR A 98 1.15 10.48 -7.39
N ILE A 99 2.20 10.92 -6.70
CA ILE A 99 2.93 12.15 -7.05
C ILE A 99 3.92 11.97 -8.22
N GLY A 100 4.02 10.75 -8.78
CA GLY A 100 4.80 10.44 -9.97
C GLY A 100 6.13 9.73 -9.72
N HIS A 101 6.45 9.36 -8.48
CA HIS A 101 7.65 8.59 -8.15
C HIS A 101 7.51 7.15 -8.63
N LYS A 102 8.50 6.65 -9.42
CA LYS A 102 8.40 5.35 -10.09
C LYS A 102 9.04 4.21 -9.31
N ASN A 103 10.13 4.51 -8.61
CA ASN A 103 11.03 3.51 -8.02
C ASN A 103 10.71 3.28 -6.53
N VAL A 104 9.54 2.72 -6.23
CA VAL A 104 9.13 2.43 -4.85
C VAL A 104 8.62 1.01 -4.71
N ALA A 105 9.05 0.32 -3.65
CA ALA A 105 8.59 -1.01 -3.28
C ALA A 105 8.36 -1.13 -1.77
N LEU A 106 7.54 -2.11 -1.39
CA LEU A 106 7.37 -2.52 -0.01
C LEU A 106 8.41 -3.58 0.34
N LEU A 107 9.04 -3.49 1.51
CA LEU A 107 9.80 -4.60 2.06
C LEU A 107 8.86 -5.78 2.33
N GLU A 108 9.19 -6.98 1.88
CA GLU A 108 8.30 -8.16 1.96
C GLU A 108 8.08 -8.69 3.39
N VAL A 109 8.81 -8.16 4.37
CA VAL A 109 8.71 -8.52 5.80
C VAL A 109 8.45 -7.29 6.66
N THR A 110 7.83 -7.49 7.82
CA THR A 110 7.69 -6.44 8.83
C THR A 110 9.00 -6.20 9.58
N TYR A 111 9.11 -5.10 10.32
CA TYR A 111 10.27 -4.84 11.16
C TYR A 111 10.47 -5.92 12.24
N SER A 112 9.41 -6.43 12.84
CA SER A 112 9.49 -7.55 13.80
C SER A 112 10.08 -8.80 13.15
N GLN A 113 9.63 -9.16 11.94
CA GLN A 113 10.18 -10.27 11.17
C GLN A 113 11.64 -10.04 10.77
N TRP A 114 12.02 -8.80 10.41
CA TRP A 114 13.43 -8.42 10.18
C TRP A 114 14.33 -8.76 11.39
N LYS A 115 13.85 -8.44 12.59
CA LYS A 115 14.56 -8.79 13.84
C LYS A 115 14.61 -10.30 14.11
N GLU A 116 13.52 -11.00 13.88
CA GLU A 116 13.40 -12.46 14.04
C GLU A 116 14.38 -13.22 13.13
N LEU A 117 14.67 -12.66 11.94
CA LEU A 117 15.71 -13.16 11.02
C LEU A 117 17.14 -12.87 11.52
N GLY A 118 17.32 -12.21 12.66
CA GLY A 118 18.63 -11.88 13.22
C GLY A 118 19.39 -10.79 12.47
N LEU A 119 18.69 -9.98 11.67
CA LEU A 119 19.30 -8.93 10.85
C LEU A 119 19.63 -7.68 11.68
N LYS A 120 20.61 -6.91 11.19
CA LYS A 120 21.10 -5.73 11.90
C LYS A 120 20.02 -4.67 12.04
N THR A 121 19.98 -4.07 13.23
CA THR A 121 19.26 -2.84 13.54
C THR A 121 20.21 -1.85 14.19
N ASN A 122 19.89 -0.57 14.14
CA ASN A 122 20.61 0.48 14.89
C ASN A 122 19.63 1.56 15.38
N THR A 123 20.15 2.57 16.05
CA THR A 123 19.40 3.74 16.54
C THR A 123 19.96 5.03 15.96
N GLU A 124 20.91 4.95 15.04
CA GLU A 124 21.57 6.09 14.42
C GLU A 124 20.71 6.65 13.29
N LYS A 125 20.29 7.90 13.41
CA LYS A 125 19.54 8.58 12.35
C LYS A 125 20.49 8.91 11.19
N PRO A 126 20.13 8.57 9.93
CA PRO A 126 20.95 8.92 8.79
C PRO A 126 21.00 10.44 8.59
N ASN A 127 22.16 10.95 8.16
CA ASN A 127 22.29 12.34 7.76
C ASN A 127 21.84 12.50 6.31
N VAL A 128 20.63 12.95 6.11
CA VAL A 128 20.00 13.06 4.78
C VAL A 128 20.04 14.50 4.31
N LYS A 129 20.40 14.71 3.06
CA LYS A 129 20.31 16.02 2.39
C LYS A 129 19.00 16.09 1.63
N SER A 130 18.33 17.22 1.70
CA SER A 130 17.17 17.49 0.86
C SER A 130 17.57 17.51 -0.61
N VAL A 131 16.69 16.97 -1.45
CA VAL A 131 16.84 16.88 -2.91
C VAL A 131 15.56 17.35 -3.58
N ASN A 132 15.60 17.63 -4.88
CA ASN A 132 14.39 18.01 -5.61
C ASN A 132 13.64 16.79 -6.13
N HIS A 133 12.31 16.82 -6.07
CA HIS A 133 11.40 15.85 -6.65
C HIS A 133 10.37 16.54 -7.54
N SER A 134 10.21 16.05 -8.77
CA SER A 134 9.24 16.59 -9.74
C SER A 134 7.83 16.08 -9.44
N LEU A 135 6.86 16.99 -9.31
CA LEU A 135 5.45 16.61 -9.17
C LEU A 135 4.87 16.25 -10.55
N ASN A 136 4.52 14.98 -10.74
CA ASN A 136 3.86 14.45 -11.93
C ASN A 136 2.71 13.54 -11.50
N LEU A 137 1.53 14.10 -11.27
CA LEU A 137 0.39 13.34 -10.75
C LEU A 137 0.00 12.16 -11.64
N ASN A 138 0.01 10.98 -11.06
CA ASN A 138 -0.49 9.74 -11.67
C ASN A 138 -1.94 9.50 -11.22
N SER A 139 -2.88 10.19 -11.87
CA SER A 139 -4.31 10.06 -11.55
C SER A 139 -4.92 8.71 -11.93
N ASP A 140 -4.24 7.94 -12.76
CA ASP A 140 -4.73 6.63 -13.23
C ASP A 140 -4.81 5.58 -12.12
N ILE A 141 -4.05 5.75 -11.05
CA ILE A 141 -4.06 4.83 -9.90
C ILE A 141 -5.05 5.23 -8.81
N MET A 142 -5.75 6.35 -8.96
CA MET A 142 -6.71 6.86 -7.99
C MET A 142 -8.14 6.71 -8.48
N ALA A 143 -9.05 6.32 -7.59
CA ALA A 143 -10.49 6.41 -7.78
C ALA A 143 -11.09 7.44 -6.83
N THR A 144 -12.10 8.18 -7.28
CA THR A 144 -12.92 9.10 -6.50
C THR A 144 -14.30 8.50 -6.26
N ALA A 145 -15.09 9.08 -5.34
CA ALA A 145 -16.49 8.67 -5.16
C ALA A 145 -17.32 8.81 -6.44
N GLU A 146 -17.12 9.87 -7.22
CA GLU A 146 -17.75 10.08 -8.50
C GLU A 146 -17.34 9.01 -9.53
N TYR A 147 -16.04 8.66 -9.56
CA TYR A 147 -15.54 7.58 -10.41
C TYR A 147 -16.26 6.25 -10.11
N LEU A 148 -16.42 5.92 -8.81
CA LEU A 148 -17.11 4.70 -8.38
C LEU A 148 -18.58 4.68 -8.80
N GLU A 149 -19.29 5.81 -8.74
CA GLU A 149 -20.69 5.88 -9.19
C GLU A 149 -20.83 5.57 -10.68
N ASN A 150 -19.96 6.17 -11.49
CA ASN A 150 -19.94 5.94 -12.93
C ASN A 150 -19.42 4.54 -13.32
N ALA A 151 -18.59 3.94 -12.47
CA ALA A 151 -18.00 2.62 -12.72
C ALA A 151 -18.96 1.47 -12.44
N LYS A 152 -20.00 1.65 -11.61
CA LYS A 152 -20.99 0.62 -11.28
C LYS A 152 -21.77 0.09 -12.49
N GLU A 153 -21.84 0.86 -13.55
CA GLU A 153 -22.55 0.50 -14.78
C GLU A 153 -21.65 -0.23 -15.81
N LYS A 154 -20.38 -0.45 -15.46
CA LYS A 154 -19.41 -1.09 -16.35
C LYS A 154 -19.24 -2.56 -15.99
N ASP A 155 -19.41 -3.45 -16.96
CA ASP A 155 -19.37 -4.90 -16.78
C ASP A 155 -18.02 -5.47 -16.32
N ASN A 156 -16.93 -4.71 -16.43
CA ASN A 156 -15.57 -5.18 -16.14
C ASN A 156 -14.87 -4.40 -15.02
N VAL A 157 -15.65 -3.83 -14.09
CA VAL A 157 -15.12 -3.15 -12.90
C VAL A 157 -15.50 -3.91 -11.65
N VAL A 158 -14.51 -4.20 -10.80
CA VAL A 158 -14.69 -4.88 -9.53
C VAL A 158 -14.27 -3.97 -8.39
N LEU A 159 -15.16 -3.77 -7.43
CA LEU A 159 -14.89 -3.02 -6.21
C LEU A 159 -14.63 -3.98 -5.05
N ILE A 160 -13.46 -3.87 -4.42
CA ILE A 160 -13.04 -4.73 -3.29
C ILE A 160 -13.02 -3.94 -1.99
N ASP A 161 -13.78 -4.43 -1.00
CA ASP A 161 -13.74 -3.97 0.40
C ASP A 161 -12.71 -4.78 1.17
N ASN A 162 -11.65 -4.10 1.64
CA ASN A 162 -10.56 -4.72 2.38
C ASN A 162 -10.70 -4.62 3.91
N ARG A 163 -11.85 -4.18 4.41
CA ARG A 163 -12.15 -4.19 5.84
C ARG A 163 -12.44 -5.61 6.32
N GLU A 164 -12.38 -5.80 7.63
CA GLU A 164 -12.80 -7.05 8.26
C GLU A 164 -14.25 -7.41 7.89
N ARG A 165 -14.51 -8.70 7.80
CA ARG A 165 -15.80 -9.26 7.37
C ARG A 165 -17.00 -8.66 8.10
N LEU A 166 -16.92 -8.47 9.41
CA LEU A 166 -18.00 -7.86 10.20
C LEU A 166 -18.35 -6.45 9.72
N ASN A 167 -17.33 -5.60 9.48
CA ASN A 167 -17.55 -4.24 8.98
C ASN A 167 -18.25 -4.23 7.62
N TYR A 168 -17.89 -5.18 6.75
CA TYR A 168 -18.51 -5.33 5.44
C TYR A 168 -19.98 -5.76 5.56
N LEU A 169 -20.29 -6.75 6.40
CA LEU A 169 -21.65 -7.25 6.61
C LEU A 169 -22.57 -6.18 7.18
N GLU A 170 -22.07 -5.37 8.11
CA GLU A 170 -22.83 -4.26 8.69
C GLU A 170 -23.14 -3.18 7.67
N GLN A 171 -22.16 -2.72 6.93
CA GLN A 171 -22.28 -1.64 5.93
C GLN A 171 -21.16 -1.73 4.90
N HIS A 172 -21.47 -1.66 3.61
CA HIS A 172 -20.49 -1.62 2.53
C HIS A 172 -20.97 -0.77 1.36
N ILE A 173 -20.08 -0.47 0.41
CA ILE A 173 -20.45 0.15 -0.85
C ILE A 173 -21.17 -0.91 -1.70
N PRO A 174 -22.41 -0.66 -2.17
CA PRO A 174 -23.17 -1.64 -2.94
C PRO A 174 -22.41 -2.17 -4.14
N GLY A 175 -22.49 -3.50 -4.36
CA GLY A 175 -21.79 -4.19 -5.46
C GLY A 175 -20.31 -4.51 -5.15
N SER A 176 -19.79 -4.16 -3.98
CA SER A 176 -18.43 -4.55 -3.59
C SER A 176 -18.35 -6.02 -3.16
N ILE A 177 -17.16 -6.61 -3.36
CA ILE A 177 -16.77 -7.95 -2.88
C ILE A 177 -15.86 -7.76 -1.68
N ASN A 178 -16.08 -8.52 -0.60
CA ASN A 178 -15.19 -8.45 0.55
C ASN A 178 -13.99 -9.39 0.39
N ILE A 179 -12.80 -8.83 0.46
CA ILE A 179 -11.53 -9.55 0.61
C ILE A 179 -10.79 -8.89 1.77
N PRO A 180 -10.94 -9.41 3.01
CA PRO A 180 -10.30 -8.84 4.19
C PRO A 180 -8.78 -8.75 4.02
N TYR A 181 -8.18 -7.66 4.49
CA TYR A 181 -6.74 -7.42 4.34
C TYR A 181 -5.87 -8.55 4.92
N ARG A 182 -6.36 -9.24 5.96
CA ARG A 182 -5.64 -10.37 6.58
C ARG A 182 -5.44 -11.54 5.63
N THR A 183 -6.31 -11.68 4.63
CA THR A 183 -6.19 -12.74 3.62
C THR A 183 -5.12 -12.45 2.57
N LEU A 184 -4.53 -11.26 2.58
CA LEU A 184 -3.50 -10.85 1.62
C LEU A 184 -2.08 -11.31 2.04
N ALA A 185 -1.87 -11.57 3.33
CA ALA A 185 -0.60 -12.06 3.87
C ALA A 185 -0.54 -13.60 3.87
N MET A 186 0.65 -14.17 3.77
CA MET A 186 0.87 -15.62 3.87
C MET A 186 2.35 -15.92 4.19
N ASP A 187 2.57 -17.00 4.95
CA ASP A 187 3.90 -17.60 5.17
C ASP A 187 4.96 -16.63 5.70
N GLY A 188 4.58 -15.75 6.64
CA GLY A 188 5.50 -14.80 7.24
C GLY A 188 5.89 -13.64 6.31
N LYS A 189 5.20 -13.45 5.20
CA LYS A 189 5.37 -12.30 4.30
C LYS A 189 4.14 -11.40 4.35
N ILE A 190 4.33 -10.13 4.03
CA ILE A 190 3.24 -9.15 3.97
C ILE A 190 2.25 -9.42 2.83
N LEU A 191 2.67 -10.12 1.78
CA LEU A 191 1.83 -10.50 0.65
C LEU A 191 1.93 -12.00 0.35
N ARG A 192 0.83 -12.55 -0.16
CA ARG A 192 0.75 -13.91 -0.72
C ARG A 192 1.65 -14.08 -1.94
N THR A 193 2.01 -15.33 -2.23
CA THR A 193 2.62 -15.68 -3.51
C THR A 193 1.68 -15.37 -4.67
N LYS A 194 2.25 -15.19 -5.85
CA LYS A 194 1.49 -14.91 -7.09
C LYS A 194 0.41 -15.96 -7.35
N GLU A 195 0.74 -17.23 -7.22
CA GLU A 195 -0.17 -18.35 -7.44
C GLU A 195 -1.33 -18.36 -6.44
N SER A 196 -1.01 -18.15 -5.16
CA SER A 196 -2.01 -18.10 -4.10
C SER A 196 -2.96 -16.90 -4.26
N MET A 197 -2.43 -15.72 -4.64
CA MET A 197 -3.26 -14.53 -4.87
C MET A 197 -4.16 -14.71 -6.10
N LYS A 198 -3.67 -15.28 -7.20
CA LYS A 198 -4.48 -15.60 -8.38
C LYS A 198 -5.60 -16.59 -8.06
N SER A 199 -5.31 -17.60 -7.27
CA SER A 199 -6.32 -18.55 -6.79
C SER A 199 -7.39 -17.87 -5.95
N LEU A 200 -7.02 -16.94 -5.06
CA LEU A 200 -7.96 -16.13 -4.28
C LEU A 200 -8.91 -15.34 -5.19
N LEU A 201 -8.39 -14.64 -6.19
CA LEU A 201 -9.20 -13.87 -7.14
C LEU A 201 -10.16 -14.77 -7.93
N LYS A 202 -9.66 -15.88 -8.44
CA LYS A 202 -10.45 -16.87 -9.20
C LYS A 202 -11.60 -17.44 -8.35
N ASN A 203 -11.34 -17.79 -7.09
CA ASN A 203 -12.36 -18.30 -6.17
C ASN A 203 -13.44 -17.25 -5.83
N ARG A 204 -13.16 -15.98 -6.01
CA ARG A 204 -14.10 -14.87 -5.84
C ARG A 204 -14.74 -14.43 -7.17
N GLY A 205 -14.48 -15.14 -8.28
CA GLY A 205 -15.02 -14.81 -9.59
C GLY A 205 -14.43 -13.54 -10.20
N ILE A 206 -13.25 -13.09 -9.74
CA ILE A 206 -12.60 -11.85 -10.19
C ILE A 206 -11.65 -12.17 -11.34
N SER A 207 -11.89 -11.56 -12.49
CA SER A 207 -11.02 -11.66 -13.67
C SER A 207 -9.73 -10.86 -13.49
N GLU A 208 -8.58 -11.41 -13.90
CA GLU A 208 -7.30 -10.69 -13.94
C GLU A 208 -7.29 -9.52 -14.94
N ASN A 209 -8.24 -9.49 -15.88
CA ASN A 209 -8.41 -8.41 -16.86
C ASN A 209 -9.40 -7.33 -16.40
N ALA A 210 -10.01 -7.50 -15.23
CA ALA A 210 -10.93 -6.48 -14.69
C ALA A 210 -10.16 -5.22 -14.26
N GLU A 211 -10.83 -4.08 -14.31
CA GLU A 211 -10.41 -2.93 -13.52
C GLU A 211 -10.80 -3.17 -12.07
N ILE A 212 -9.81 -3.18 -11.18
CA ILE A 212 -10.05 -3.46 -9.77
C ILE A 212 -9.85 -2.19 -8.95
N ILE A 213 -10.87 -1.82 -8.17
CA ILE A 213 -10.82 -0.68 -7.27
C ILE A 213 -10.82 -1.21 -5.83
N THR A 214 -9.83 -0.82 -5.04
CA THR A 214 -9.72 -1.22 -3.63
C THR A 214 -10.12 -0.09 -2.71
N TYR A 215 -10.85 -0.40 -1.63
CA TYR A 215 -11.19 0.57 -0.57
C TYR A 215 -11.18 -0.10 0.83
N CYS A 216 -11.09 0.73 1.86
CA CYS A 216 -11.18 0.27 3.25
C CYS A 216 -12.02 1.23 4.11
N GLY A 217 -11.63 1.48 5.37
CA GLY A 217 -12.39 2.33 6.29
C GLY A 217 -12.25 3.83 6.03
N SER A 218 -11.01 4.32 5.77
CA SER A 218 -10.77 5.76 5.76
C SER A 218 -9.62 6.22 4.86
N VAL A 219 -8.38 5.97 5.24
CA VAL A 219 -7.20 6.65 4.64
C VAL A 219 -6.38 5.77 3.69
N GLY A 220 -6.97 4.68 3.20
CA GLY A 220 -6.35 3.86 2.16
C GLY A 220 -5.18 2.98 2.62
N THR A 221 -5.08 2.63 3.90
CA THR A 221 -4.01 1.75 4.41
C THR A 221 -4.23 0.29 4.04
N LEU A 222 -5.30 -0.32 4.52
CA LEU A 222 -5.61 -1.73 4.24
C LEU A 222 -5.87 -1.98 2.75
N SER A 223 -6.52 -1.04 2.07
CA SER A 223 -6.76 -1.10 0.63
C SER A 223 -5.52 -0.75 -0.20
N GLY A 224 -4.58 0.03 0.34
CA GLY A 224 -3.26 0.22 -0.23
C GLY A 224 -2.46 -1.09 -0.27
N LEU A 225 -2.53 -1.89 0.81
CA LEU A 225 -1.93 -3.22 0.82
C LEU A 225 -2.55 -4.12 -0.27
N ALA A 226 -3.87 -4.09 -0.43
CA ALA A 226 -4.55 -4.83 -1.49
C ALA A 226 -4.15 -4.33 -2.90
N TYR A 227 -4.00 -3.02 -3.08
CA TYR A 227 -3.46 -2.43 -4.32
C TYR A 227 -2.10 -3.05 -4.66
N TYR A 228 -1.16 -3.08 -3.70
CA TYR A 228 0.16 -3.67 -3.90
C TYR A 228 0.11 -5.20 -4.13
N ALA A 229 -0.77 -5.92 -3.44
CA ALA A 229 -0.99 -7.35 -3.67
C ALA A 229 -1.46 -7.65 -5.11
N LEU A 230 -2.37 -6.85 -5.64
CA LEU A 230 -2.85 -6.97 -7.03
C LEU A 230 -1.76 -6.59 -8.04
N LYS A 231 -1.02 -5.52 -7.79
CA LYS A 231 0.11 -5.11 -8.65
C LYS A 231 1.21 -6.16 -8.66
N SER A 232 1.51 -6.82 -7.54
CA SER A 232 2.56 -7.85 -7.44
C SER A 232 2.30 -9.09 -8.31
N ILE A 233 1.04 -9.38 -8.61
CA ILE A 233 0.67 -10.49 -9.50
C ILE A 233 0.48 -10.07 -10.96
N GLY A 234 0.67 -8.79 -11.27
CA GLY A 234 0.63 -8.25 -12.63
C GLY A 234 -0.74 -7.75 -13.09
N ILE A 235 -1.69 -7.49 -12.18
CA ILE A 235 -2.96 -6.87 -12.58
C ILE A 235 -2.69 -5.45 -13.10
N PRO A 236 -3.03 -5.13 -14.35
CA PRO A 236 -2.65 -3.85 -14.95
C PRO A 236 -3.49 -2.68 -14.39
N ASN A 237 -4.80 -2.86 -14.29
CA ASN A 237 -5.76 -1.80 -13.99
C ASN A 237 -6.22 -1.88 -12.53
N VAL A 238 -5.41 -1.34 -11.62
CA VAL A 238 -5.74 -1.25 -10.20
C VAL A 238 -5.80 0.19 -9.77
N LYS A 239 -6.89 0.58 -9.10
CA LYS A 239 -7.06 1.91 -8.50
C LYS A 239 -7.30 1.82 -7.01
N LEU A 240 -6.85 2.82 -6.28
CA LEU A 240 -7.14 2.98 -4.85
C LEU A 240 -8.18 4.09 -4.65
N TYR A 241 -9.30 3.77 -4.03
CA TYR A 241 -10.21 4.77 -3.48
C TYR A 241 -9.71 5.17 -2.09
N VAL A 242 -8.79 6.13 -2.04
CA VAL A 242 -7.99 6.46 -0.84
C VAL A 242 -8.84 6.98 0.32
N ASN A 243 -9.86 7.81 0.05
CA ASN A 243 -10.76 8.35 1.06
C ASN A 243 -11.80 7.33 1.57
N SER A 244 -11.97 6.25 0.83
CA SER A 244 -12.62 5.01 1.25
C SER A 244 -14.07 5.18 1.77
N PHE A 245 -14.53 4.24 2.60
CA PHE A 245 -15.90 4.20 3.10
C PHE A 245 -16.30 5.41 3.96
N LYS A 246 -15.32 6.04 4.64
CA LYS A 246 -15.58 7.26 5.43
C LYS A 246 -16.08 8.42 4.55
N GLU A 247 -15.44 8.66 3.40
CA GLU A 247 -15.89 9.69 2.45
C GLU A 247 -17.22 9.31 1.83
N TRP A 248 -17.39 8.04 1.40
CA TRP A 248 -18.63 7.54 0.84
C TRP A 248 -19.85 7.82 1.73
N LYS A 249 -19.70 7.56 3.04
CA LYS A 249 -20.72 7.88 4.05
C LYS A 249 -20.94 9.38 4.24
N LYS A 250 -19.85 10.18 4.26
CA LYS A 250 -19.92 11.63 4.40
C LYS A 250 -20.66 12.28 3.22
N LEU A 251 -20.56 11.70 2.03
CA LEU A 251 -21.27 12.13 0.82
C LEU A 251 -22.70 11.56 0.74
N GLU A 252 -23.20 10.90 1.79
CA GLU A 252 -24.54 10.32 1.89
C GLU A 252 -24.88 9.38 0.72
N LYS A 253 -23.86 8.67 0.19
CA LYS A 253 -24.01 7.71 -0.90
C LYS A 253 -24.70 6.43 -0.43
N PRO A 254 -25.37 5.67 -1.34
CA PRO A 254 -26.04 4.43 -1.01
C PRO A 254 -25.15 3.43 -0.27
N ILE A 255 -25.72 2.76 0.75
CA ILE A 255 -25.03 1.77 1.58
C ILE A 255 -25.74 0.43 1.44
N GLY A 256 -24.96 -0.61 1.14
CA GLY A 256 -25.39 -2.01 1.21
C GLY A 256 -25.24 -2.53 2.64
N LYS A 257 -26.10 -3.48 2.98
CA LYS A 257 -26.05 -4.30 4.21
C LYS A 257 -26.34 -5.74 3.82
N GLN A 258 -25.70 -6.68 4.47
CA GLN A 258 -26.05 -8.09 4.32
C GLN A 258 -27.03 -8.47 5.42
N GLU A 259 -28.33 -8.42 5.11
CA GLU A 259 -29.36 -8.90 6.02
C GLU A 259 -29.22 -10.43 6.15
N ASN A 260 -29.28 -10.95 7.38
CA ASN A 260 -29.16 -12.38 7.70
C ASN A 260 -27.75 -13.00 7.52
N ALA A 261 -26.68 -12.23 7.62
CA ALA A 261 -25.36 -12.83 7.75
C ALA A 261 -25.28 -13.66 9.03
N ALA A 262 -25.23 -14.99 8.88
CA ALA A 262 -25.02 -15.86 10.02
C ALA A 262 -23.61 -15.65 10.58
N TYR A 263 -23.43 -15.75 11.90
CA TYR A 263 -22.13 -15.54 12.56
C TYR A 263 -21.03 -16.48 12.02
N TRP A 264 -21.40 -17.66 11.51
CA TRP A 264 -20.53 -18.65 10.85
C TRP A 264 -20.09 -18.24 9.43
N ASP A 265 -20.74 -17.27 8.80
CA ASP A 265 -20.28 -16.72 7.51
C ASP A 265 -18.96 -15.92 7.65
N LEU A 266 -18.52 -15.69 8.90
CA LEU A 266 -17.25 -15.06 9.21
C LEU A 266 -16.04 -15.97 8.89
N SER A 267 -16.26 -17.27 8.80
CA SER A 267 -15.24 -18.29 8.57
C SER A 267 -15.13 -18.75 7.11
N ALA A 268 -15.93 -18.19 6.21
CA ALA A 268 -15.95 -18.56 4.79
C ALA A 268 -14.89 -17.81 3.97
N ASP A 269 -13.64 -17.88 4.41
CA ASP A 269 -12.47 -17.37 3.67
C ASP A 269 -11.72 -18.48 2.94
#